data_05414dfef31c829c9045844228ea8561
#
_entry.id   05414dfef31c829c9045844228ea8561
#
_cell.length_a   1.000
_cell.length_b   1.000
_cell.length_c   1.000
_cell.angle_alpha   90.00
_cell.angle_beta   90.00
_cell.angle_gamma   90.00
#
_symmetry.space_group_name_H-M   'P 1'
#
loop_
_entity.id
_entity.type
_entity.pdbx_description
1 polymer ?
#
loop_
_entity_poly.entity_id
_entity_poly.type
_entity_poly.pdbx_seq_one_letter_code
_entity_poly.pdbx_strand_id
1 'polypeptide(L)'
;PIEVLALDQQTFIERMESDVEQGRRDMRIAVDERGTKPRYEIAELYESTNKMLRDMVGFIERLYNVTAERQRTATELDVAKQIQMSAVPHDFDSLTERFALDIAGFMRPAREVGGDFYDVFEVGERGVAFVIGDVSGKGVPAALFMMRAQSLLRQFLLETDDLGTAFTLANRQLCERNDAMLFVTAFACVVDTATGEV
;
A
#
# COMPACT_ATOMS: atom_id res chain seq x y z
N PRO A 1 18.42 -12.01 -49.48
CA PRO A 1 18.50 -10.98 -48.42
C PRO A 1 17.22 -10.83 -47.63
N ILE A 2 16.04 -10.88 -48.33
CA ILE A 2 14.72 -10.80 -47.69
C ILE A 2 14.41 -12.06 -46.89
N GLU A 3 14.76 -13.24 -47.40
CA GLU A 3 14.61 -14.53 -46.70
C GLU A 3 15.45 -14.62 -45.42
N VAL A 4 16.64 -14.05 -45.41
CA VAL A 4 17.51 -14.02 -44.21
C VAL A 4 16.88 -13.10 -43.13
N LEU A 5 16.29 -11.97 -43.54
CA LEU A 5 15.62 -11.04 -42.60
C LEU A 5 14.39 -11.68 -41.97
N ALA A 6 13.60 -12.42 -42.76
CA ALA A 6 12.41 -13.11 -42.27
C ALA A 6 12.77 -14.26 -41.31
N LEU A 7 13.84 -14.99 -41.57
CA LEU A 7 14.33 -16.06 -40.69
C LEU A 7 14.85 -15.51 -39.36
N ASP A 8 15.57 -14.38 -39.38
CA ASP A 8 16.04 -13.70 -38.16
C ASP A 8 14.90 -13.20 -37.30
N GLN A 9 13.83 -12.66 -37.92
CA GLN A 9 12.64 -12.21 -37.20
C GLN A 9 11.89 -13.37 -36.53
N GLN A 10 11.74 -14.50 -37.21
CA GLN A 10 11.06 -15.67 -36.66
C GLN A 10 11.85 -16.29 -35.52
N THR A 11 13.14 -16.43 -35.65
CA THR A 11 14.05 -16.90 -34.60
C THR A 11 14.07 -15.97 -33.39
N PHE A 12 13.91 -14.66 -33.60
CA PHE A 12 13.77 -13.65 -32.57
C PHE A 12 12.49 -13.84 -31.76
N ILE A 13 11.34 -13.99 -32.43
CA ILE A 13 10.04 -14.19 -31.77
C ILE A 13 10.04 -15.47 -30.93
N GLU A 14 10.52 -16.59 -31.50
CA GLU A 14 10.60 -17.88 -30.82
C GLU A 14 11.51 -17.81 -29.58
N ARG A 15 12.62 -17.06 -29.62
CA ARG A 15 13.49 -16.84 -28.46
C ARG A 15 12.83 -15.95 -27.39
N MET A 16 12.16 -14.88 -27.80
CA MET A 16 11.40 -14.03 -26.88
C MET A 16 10.31 -14.82 -26.13
N GLU A 17 9.53 -15.64 -26.84
CA GLU A 17 8.51 -16.49 -26.22
C GLU A 17 9.13 -17.46 -25.21
N SER A 18 10.22 -18.12 -25.58
CA SER A 18 10.95 -19.05 -24.70
C SER A 18 11.55 -18.36 -23.46
N ASP A 19 12.10 -17.16 -23.60
CA ASP A 19 12.72 -16.43 -22.49
C ASP A 19 11.65 -15.83 -21.53
N VAL A 20 10.49 -15.43 -22.05
CA VAL A 20 9.33 -15.03 -21.26
C VAL A 20 8.75 -16.20 -20.47
N GLU A 21 8.58 -17.38 -21.11
CA GLU A 21 8.10 -18.60 -20.44
C GLU A 21 9.05 -19.10 -19.36
N GLN A 22 10.38 -18.94 -19.54
CA GLN A 22 11.40 -19.37 -18.58
C GLN A 22 11.75 -18.32 -17.52
N GLY A 23 11.12 -17.13 -17.53
CA GLY A 23 11.34 -16.06 -16.56
C GLY A 23 12.78 -15.52 -16.54
N ARG A 24 13.53 -15.64 -17.65
CA ARG A 24 14.90 -15.16 -17.74
C ARG A 24 14.95 -13.64 -17.85
N ARG A 25 15.71 -13.02 -16.95
CA ARG A 25 15.87 -11.56 -16.86
C ARG A 25 16.90 -10.96 -17.82
N ASP A 26 17.67 -11.76 -18.50
CA ASP A 26 18.78 -11.30 -19.37
C ASP A 26 18.47 -11.61 -20.84
N MET A 27 17.72 -10.71 -21.46
CA MET A 27 17.38 -10.80 -22.88
C MET A 27 18.51 -10.18 -23.72
N ARG A 28 19.53 -10.95 -24.04
CA ARG A 28 20.59 -10.55 -24.96
C ARG A 28 20.29 -11.09 -26.35
N ILE A 29 19.90 -10.20 -27.24
CA ILE A 29 19.74 -10.54 -28.66
C ILE A 29 21.07 -10.37 -29.36
N ALA A 30 21.64 -11.48 -29.84
CA ALA A 30 22.74 -11.44 -30.77
C ALA A 30 22.20 -11.10 -32.15
N VAL A 31 22.33 -9.85 -32.58
CA VAL A 31 22.09 -9.45 -33.96
C VAL A 31 23.21 -10.00 -34.83
N ASP A 32 22.87 -10.87 -35.79
CA ASP A 32 23.87 -11.47 -36.69
C ASP A 32 24.36 -10.41 -37.70
N GLU A 33 25.65 -10.05 -37.59
CA GLU A 33 26.35 -9.10 -38.48
C GLU A 33 26.85 -9.77 -39.78
N ARG A 34 26.30 -10.90 -40.16
CA ARG A 34 26.71 -11.58 -41.41
C ARG A 34 26.40 -10.72 -42.63
N GLY A 35 27.34 -9.86 -42.99
CA GLY A 35 27.27 -8.92 -44.10
C GLY A 35 27.26 -9.58 -45.46
N THR A 36 26.09 -9.71 -46.06
CA THR A 36 25.98 -9.62 -47.52
C THR A 36 26.01 -8.14 -47.87
N LYS A 37 26.81 -7.71 -48.88
CA LYS A 37 26.81 -6.33 -49.36
C LYS A 37 25.51 -6.08 -50.13
N PRO A 38 24.46 -5.53 -49.49
CA PRO A 38 23.19 -5.25 -50.15
C PRO A 38 23.31 -3.97 -50.97
N ARG A 39 22.44 -3.83 -51.99
CA ARG A 39 22.19 -2.53 -52.60
C ARG A 39 21.79 -1.57 -51.47
N TYR A 40 22.20 -0.33 -51.56
CA TYR A 40 22.12 0.70 -50.52
C TYR A 40 20.78 0.74 -49.75
N GLU A 41 19.68 0.60 -50.44
CA GLU A 41 18.30 0.60 -49.87
C GLU A 41 17.99 -0.61 -48.95
N ILE A 42 18.56 -1.78 -49.25
CA ILE A 42 18.38 -2.98 -48.41
C ILE A 42 19.25 -2.90 -47.13
N ALA A 43 20.43 -2.29 -47.23
CA ALA A 43 21.27 -2.05 -46.05
C ALA A 43 20.61 -1.08 -45.08
N GLU A 44 19.98 0.00 -45.57
CA GLU A 44 19.26 0.98 -44.77
C GLU A 44 18.02 0.36 -44.10
N LEU A 45 17.30 -0.48 -44.82
CA LEU A 45 16.16 -1.22 -44.27
C LEU A 45 16.60 -2.19 -43.17
N TYR A 46 17.69 -2.91 -43.39
CA TYR A 46 18.27 -3.83 -42.40
C TYR A 46 18.69 -3.10 -41.12
N GLU A 47 19.41 -1.98 -41.24
CA GLU A 47 19.84 -1.17 -40.08
C GLU A 47 18.64 -0.60 -39.34
N SER A 48 17.62 -0.09 -40.06
CA SER A 48 16.39 0.45 -39.46
C SER A 48 15.62 -0.63 -38.70
N THR A 49 15.47 -1.81 -39.29
CA THR A 49 14.80 -2.95 -38.66
C THR A 49 15.55 -3.41 -37.38
N ASN A 50 16.86 -3.54 -37.45
CA ASN A 50 17.67 -3.91 -36.30
C ASN A 50 17.65 -2.86 -35.20
N LYS A 51 17.62 -1.58 -35.56
CA LYS A 51 17.44 -0.50 -34.60
C LYS A 51 16.07 -0.61 -33.90
N MET A 52 15.01 -0.79 -34.67
CA MET A 52 13.65 -0.96 -34.13
C MET A 52 13.56 -2.16 -33.19
N LEU A 53 14.18 -3.30 -33.53
CA LEU A 53 14.22 -4.49 -32.69
C LEU A 53 14.95 -4.21 -31.36
N ARG A 54 16.13 -3.54 -31.41
CA ARG A 54 16.85 -3.15 -30.19
C ARG A 54 16.05 -2.20 -29.30
N ASP A 55 15.38 -1.21 -29.93
CA ASP A 55 14.55 -0.24 -29.22
C ASP A 55 13.35 -0.93 -28.57
N MET A 56 12.74 -1.92 -29.26
CA MET A 56 11.63 -2.73 -28.74
C MET A 56 12.05 -3.58 -27.54
N VAL A 57 13.20 -4.25 -27.60
CA VAL A 57 13.75 -5.02 -26.46
C VAL A 57 13.97 -4.12 -25.27
N GLY A 58 14.64 -2.99 -25.45
CA GLY A 58 14.86 -2.04 -24.35
C GLY A 58 13.54 -1.45 -23.79
N PHE A 59 12.50 -1.36 -24.61
CA PHE A 59 11.17 -0.95 -24.12
C PHE A 59 10.53 -2.06 -23.26
N ILE A 60 10.58 -3.31 -23.72
CA ILE A 60 10.05 -4.47 -22.98
C ILE A 60 10.77 -4.64 -21.63
N GLU A 61 12.09 -4.53 -21.59
CA GLU A 61 12.85 -4.59 -20.34
C GLU A 61 12.43 -3.49 -19.35
N ARG A 62 12.24 -2.25 -19.83
CA ARG A 62 11.73 -1.16 -18.99
C ARG A 62 10.33 -1.43 -18.45
N LEU A 63 9.42 -1.93 -19.30
CA LEU A 63 8.07 -2.31 -18.87
C LEU A 63 8.11 -3.40 -17.80
N TYR A 64 8.92 -4.42 -18.01
CA TYR A 64 9.07 -5.52 -17.06
C TYR A 64 9.57 -5.02 -15.71
N ASN A 65 10.63 -4.20 -15.70
CA ASN A 65 11.19 -3.64 -14.47
C ASN A 65 10.18 -2.76 -13.71
N VAL A 66 9.47 -1.87 -14.42
CA VAL A 66 8.42 -1.02 -13.83
C VAL A 66 7.27 -1.85 -13.26
N THR A 67 6.88 -2.92 -13.97
CA THR A 67 5.80 -3.80 -13.51
C THR A 67 6.22 -4.58 -12.27
N ALA A 68 7.45 -5.13 -12.25
CA ALA A 68 7.99 -5.86 -11.12
C ALA A 68 8.12 -4.97 -9.87
N GLU A 69 8.57 -3.72 -10.02
CA GLU A 69 8.67 -2.76 -8.93
C GLU A 69 7.28 -2.38 -8.38
N ARG A 70 6.30 -2.13 -9.26
CA ARG A 70 4.92 -1.87 -8.84
C ARG A 70 4.31 -3.05 -8.09
N GLN A 71 4.54 -4.27 -8.56
CA GLN A 71 4.05 -5.47 -7.89
C GLN A 71 4.64 -5.62 -6.49
N ARG A 72 5.96 -5.38 -6.34
CA ARG A 72 6.62 -5.41 -5.04
C ARG A 72 6.05 -4.38 -4.08
N THR A 73 5.93 -3.12 -4.53
CA THR A 73 5.35 -2.05 -3.73
C THR A 73 3.90 -2.35 -3.33
N ALA A 74 3.09 -2.90 -4.24
CA ALA A 74 1.71 -3.30 -3.93
C ALA A 74 1.66 -4.39 -2.84
N THR A 75 2.56 -5.38 -2.89
CA THR A 75 2.65 -6.43 -1.88
C THR A 75 3.06 -5.86 -0.51
N GLU A 76 4.04 -4.95 -0.47
CA GLU A 76 4.47 -4.30 0.76
C GLU A 76 3.35 -3.45 1.40
N LEU A 77 2.55 -2.75 0.57
CA LEU A 77 1.39 -2.00 1.02
C LEU A 77 0.24 -2.90 1.51
N ASP A 78 0.05 -4.07 0.91
CA ASP A 78 -0.96 -5.02 1.38
C ASP A 78 -0.62 -5.57 2.78
N VAL A 79 0.65 -5.87 3.03
CA VAL A 79 1.11 -6.23 4.38
C VAL A 79 0.89 -5.09 5.37
N ALA A 80 1.21 -3.84 4.99
CA ALA A 80 0.98 -2.68 5.84
C ALA A 80 -0.52 -2.49 6.17
N LYS A 81 -1.40 -2.74 5.18
CA LYS A 81 -2.85 -2.74 5.36
C LYS A 81 -3.30 -3.79 6.37
N GLN A 82 -2.80 -5.02 6.27
CA GLN A 82 -3.13 -6.10 7.21
C GLN A 82 -2.72 -5.72 8.64
N ILE A 83 -1.52 -5.16 8.83
CA ILE A 83 -1.05 -4.68 10.13
C ILE A 83 -1.97 -3.57 10.66
N GLN A 84 -2.30 -2.58 9.84
CA GLN A 84 -3.19 -1.49 10.22
C GLN A 84 -4.60 -1.98 10.59
N MET A 85 -5.17 -2.86 9.77
CA MET A 85 -6.50 -3.42 10.02
C MET A 85 -6.54 -4.26 11.28
N SER A 86 -5.45 -4.93 11.66
CA SER A 86 -5.37 -5.68 12.91
C SER A 86 -5.36 -4.80 14.17
N ALA A 87 -5.01 -3.52 14.03
CA ALA A 87 -5.06 -2.56 15.13
C ALA A 87 -6.47 -2.00 15.39
N VAL A 88 -7.37 -2.09 14.39
CA VAL A 88 -8.77 -1.65 14.53
C VAL A 88 -9.60 -2.82 15.04
N PRO A 89 -10.40 -2.67 16.11
CA PRO A 89 -11.21 -3.75 16.64
C PRO A 89 -12.29 -4.18 15.63
N HIS A 90 -12.52 -5.46 15.50
CA HIS A 90 -13.52 -6.04 14.58
C HIS A 90 -14.34 -7.16 15.24
N ASP A 91 -13.98 -7.52 16.46
CA ASP A 91 -14.71 -8.46 17.30
C ASP A 91 -15.12 -7.76 18.60
N PHE A 92 -16.42 -7.68 18.87
CA PHE A 92 -17.00 -7.02 20.02
C PHE A 92 -17.79 -7.98 20.91
N ASP A 93 -17.73 -9.29 20.64
CA ASP A 93 -18.52 -10.31 21.34
C ASP A 93 -18.29 -10.26 22.85
N SER A 94 -17.04 -10.13 23.29
CA SER A 94 -16.69 -10.02 24.70
C SER A 94 -17.27 -8.78 25.39
N LEU A 95 -17.29 -7.64 24.69
CA LEU A 95 -17.89 -6.41 25.21
C LEU A 95 -19.42 -6.48 25.23
N THR A 96 -20.00 -7.05 24.17
CA THR A 96 -21.44 -7.25 24.02
C THR A 96 -21.98 -8.17 25.13
N GLU A 97 -21.31 -9.29 25.39
CA GLU A 97 -21.72 -10.22 26.46
C GLU A 97 -21.56 -9.61 27.86
N ARG A 98 -20.43 -8.94 28.10
CA ARG A 98 -20.13 -8.38 29.42
C ARG A 98 -21.02 -7.19 29.79
N PHE A 99 -21.27 -6.29 28.86
CA PHE A 99 -21.93 -5.00 29.13
C PHE A 99 -23.35 -4.90 28.58
N ALA A 100 -23.90 -5.95 27.99
CA ALA A 100 -25.19 -5.96 27.33
C ALA A 100 -25.40 -4.82 26.31
N LEU A 101 -24.32 -4.49 25.57
CA LEU A 101 -24.29 -3.51 24.51
C LEU A 101 -24.35 -4.20 23.16
N ASP A 102 -25.11 -3.68 22.22
CA ASP A 102 -25.05 -4.10 20.82
C ASP A 102 -24.08 -3.16 20.07
N ILE A 103 -22.91 -3.68 19.72
CA ILE A 103 -21.81 -2.91 19.13
C ILE A 103 -21.51 -3.42 17.73
N ALA A 104 -21.49 -2.51 16.77
CA ALA A 104 -21.03 -2.79 15.42
C ALA A 104 -20.04 -1.70 14.95
N GLY A 105 -18.96 -2.10 14.34
CA GLY A 105 -17.96 -1.21 13.77
C GLY A 105 -17.56 -1.66 12.37
N PHE A 106 -17.42 -0.70 11.48
CA PHE A 106 -16.98 -0.97 10.11
C PHE A 106 -16.06 0.15 9.62
N MET A 107 -14.95 -0.24 9.00
CA MET A 107 -14.03 0.70 8.35
C MET A 107 -13.60 0.16 6.99
N ARG A 108 -13.59 1.03 6.00
CA ARG A 108 -13.10 0.71 4.65
C ARG A 108 -12.14 1.81 4.20
N PRO A 109 -10.83 1.56 4.22
CA PRO A 109 -9.85 2.51 3.73
C PRO A 109 -10.10 2.86 2.26
N ALA A 110 -9.96 4.14 1.90
CA ALA A 110 -10.10 4.60 0.50
C ALA A 110 -8.93 4.20 -0.39
N ARG A 111 -7.81 3.83 0.21
CA ARG A 111 -6.57 3.32 -0.43
C ARG A 111 -6.14 2.04 0.26
N GLU A 112 -4.94 1.55 -0.09
CA GLU A 112 -4.34 0.38 0.57
C GLU A 112 -4.24 0.58 2.07
N VAL A 113 -3.83 1.78 2.53
CA VAL A 113 -3.81 2.19 3.94
C VAL A 113 -4.45 3.57 4.09
N GLY A 114 -4.99 3.88 5.28
CA GLY A 114 -5.77 5.09 5.54
C GLY A 114 -5.40 5.81 6.83
N GLY A 115 -5.92 7.04 6.99
CA GLY A 115 -5.82 7.85 8.21
C GLY A 115 -6.99 7.67 9.17
N ASP A 116 -8.12 7.14 8.68
CA ASP A 116 -9.31 6.89 9.49
C ASP A 116 -9.10 5.75 10.47
N PHE A 117 -9.73 5.82 11.62
CA PHE A 117 -9.81 4.73 12.58
C PHE A 117 -11.01 4.87 13.50
N TYR A 118 -11.39 3.77 14.11
CA TYR A 118 -12.19 3.73 15.31
C TYR A 118 -11.56 2.79 16.33
N ASP A 119 -11.95 2.95 17.59
CA ASP A 119 -11.56 2.07 18.67
C ASP A 119 -12.69 1.91 19.67
N VAL A 120 -12.82 0.72 20.25
CA VAL A 120 -13.79 0.42 21.29
C VAL A 120 -13.12 -0.47 22.33
N PHE A 121 -13.16 -0.06 23.58
CA PHE A 121 -12.50 -0.79 24.66
C PHE A 121 -13.10 -0.47 26.03
N GLU A 122 -12.85 -1.36 26.98
CA GLU A 122 -13.27 -1.19 28.37
C GLU A 122 -12.48 -0.09 29.08
N VAL A 123 -13.16 0.71 29.88
CA VAL A 123 -12.58 1.71 30.78
C VAL A 123 -13.15 1.52 32.18
N GLY A 124 -12.30 1.21 33.15
CA GLY A 124 -12.75 0.87 34.50
C GLY A 124 -13.64 -0.36 34.53
N GLU A 125 -14.54 -0.45 35.52
CA GLU A 125 -15.38 -1.64 35.72
C GLU A 125 -16.69 -1.63 34.91
N ARG A 126 -17.17 -0.44 34.54
CA ARG A 126 -18.50 -0.24 33.93
C ARG A 126 -18.48 0.64 32.69
N GLY A 127 -17.33 1.17 32.31
CA GLY A 127 -17.21 2.07 31.17
C GLY A 127 -16.81 1.33 29.89
N VAL A 128 -17.37 1.77 28.76
CA VAL A 128 -16.90 1.41 27.43
C VAL A 128 -16.60 2.70 26.68
N ALA A 129 -15.35 2.84 26.26
CA ALA A 129 -14.92 3.96 25.43
C ALA A 129 -15.13 3.66 23.96
N PHE A 130 -15.64 4.66 23.24
CA PHE A 130 -15.75 4.69 21.79
C PHE A 130 -14.92 5.85 21.28
N VAL A 131 -14.05 5.59 20.33
CA VAL A 131 -13.20 6.59 19.69
C VAL A 131 -13.36 6.48 18.18
N ILE A 132 -13.47 7.62 17.51
CA ILE A 132 -13.39 7.70 16.05
C ILE A 132 -12.46 8.86 15.70
N GLY A 133 -11.61 8.66 14.70
CA GLY A 133 -10.64 9.68 14.30
C GLY A 133 -10.31 9.62 12.82
N ASP A 134 -9.90 10.78 12.30
CA ASP A 134 -9.44 10.95 10.92
C ASP A 134 -8.16 11.79 10.92
N VAL A 135 -7.10 11.24 10.36
CA VAL A 135 -5.78 11.87 10.24
C VAL A 135 -5.68 12.62 8.91
N SER A 136 -5.18 13.86 8.99
CA SER A 136 -4.89 14.66 7.81
C SER A 136 -3.92 13.97 6.86
N GLY A 137 -4.16 14.13 5.56
CA GLY A 137 -3.33 13.50 4.53
C GLY A 137 -3.84 12.13 4.08
N LYS A 138 -2.97 11.31 3.52
CA LYS A 138 -3.33 9.99 2.97
C LYS A 138 -2.11 9.12 2.74
N GLY A 139 -2.34 7.81 2.59
CA GLY A 139 -1.29 6.83 2.36
C GLY A 139 -0.49 6.52 3.61
N VAL A 140 0.73 6.02 3.43
CA VAL A 140 1.57 5.49 4.52
C VAL A 140 1.84 6.49 5.66
N PRO A 141 2.16 7.78 5.40
CA PRO A 141 2.37 8.74 6.49
C PRO A 141 1.15 8.92 7.39
N ALA A 142 -0.04 9.05 6.78
CA ALA A 142 -1.29 9.17 7.53
C ALA A 142 -1.61 7.89 8.32
N ALA A 143 -1.38 6.72 7.73
CA ALA A 143 -1.59 5.43 8.37
C ALA A 143 -0.69 5.23 9.60
N LEU A 144 0.58 5.60 9.52
CA LEU A 144 1.52 5.52 10.65
C LEU A 144 1.14 6.50 11.77
N PHE A 145 0.75 7.73 11.40
CA PHE A 145 0.31 8.71 12.37
C PHE A 145 -1.00 8.28 13.04
N MET A 146 -1.92 7.66 12.29
CA MET A 146 -3.17 7.08 12.80
C MET A 146 -2.91 6.04 13.89
N MET A 147 -2.02 5.06 13.64
CA MET A 147 -1.69 4.03 14.62
C MET A 147 -1.12 4.63 15.90
N ARG A 148 -0.29 5.67 15.77
CA ARG A 148 0.24 6.42 16.91
C ARG A 148 -0.87 7.17 17.67
N ALA A 149 -1.77 7.84 16.93
CA ALA A 149 -2.88 8.59 17.52
C ALA A 149 -3.85 7.67 18.27
N GLN A 150 -4.26 6.55 17.64
CA GLN A 150 -5.10 5.54 18.27
C GLN A 150 -4.48 4.99 19.56
N SER A 151 -3.20 4.60 19.51
CA SER A 151 -2.50 4.05 20.68
C SER A 151 -2.42 5.05 21.83
N LEU A 152 -2.12 6.31 21.56
CA LEU A 152 -2.03 7.35 22.58
C LEU A 152 -3.40 7.71 23.16
N LEU A 153 -4.43 7.80 22.34
CA LEU A 153 -5.79 8.04 22.82
C LEU A 153 -6.27 6.89 23.71
N ARG A 154 -6.08 5.64 23.27
CA ARG A 154 -6.40 4.46 24.09
C ARG A 154 -5.65 4.49 25.41
N GLN A 155 -4.34 4.73 25.40
CA GLN A 155 -3.52 4.78 26.61
C GLN A 155 -4.04 5.80 27.59
N PHE A 156 -4.22 7.07 27.19
CA PHE A 156 -4.62 8.13 28.10
C PHE A 156 -6.08 8.05 28.54
N LEU A 157 -6.96 7.48 27.74
CA LEU A 157 -8.33 7.18 28.15
C LEU A 157 -8.41 6.04 29.19
N LEU A 158 -7.40 5.17 29.24
CA LEU A 158 -7.27 4.15 30.30
C LEU A 158 -6.59 4.70 31.57
N GLU A 159 -5.75 5.74 31.45
CA GLU A 159 -4.99 6.30 32.55
C GLU A 159 -5.71 7.42 33.31
N THR A 160 -6.75 8.03 32.73
CA THR A 160 -7.48 9.17 33.32
C THR A 160 -8.98 9.08 33.08
N ASP A 161 -9.77 9.48 34.09
CA ASP A 161 -11.22 9.52 34.01
C ASP A 161 -11.74 10.78 33.28
N ASP A 162 -10.87 11.75 32.98
CA ASP A 162 -11.23 13.00 32.32
C ASP A 162 -10.82 13.01 30.84
N LEU A 163 -11.81 13.03 29.95
CA LEU A 163 -11.58 13.07 28.50
C LEU A 163 -10.72 14.27 28.07
N GLY A 164 -10.93 15.44 28.67
CA GLY A 164 -10.17 16.66 28.35
C GLY A 164 -8.68 16.50 28.65
N THR A 165 -8.37 15.88 29.78
CA THR A 165 -7.00 15.54 30.18
C THR A 165 -6.39 14.50 29.24
N ALA A 166 -7.13 13.43 28.92
CA ALA A 166 -6.68 12.40 27.97
C ALA A 166 -6.31 12.99 26.61
N PHE A 167 -7.17 13.81 26.04
CA PHE A 167 -6.91 14.50 24.78
C PHE A 167 -5.74 15.47 24.84
N THR A 168 -5.59 16.20 25.95
CA THR A 168 -4.47 17.13 26.15
C THR A 168 -3.14 16.40 26.17
N LEU A 169 -3.06 15.26 26.88
CA LEU A 169 -1.86 14.44 26.97
C LEU A 169 -1.54 13.79 25.60
N ALA A 170 -2.55 13.23 24.93
CA ALA A 170 -2.39 12.67 23.60
C ALA A 170 -1.87 13.72 22.61
N ASN A 171 -2.50 14.91 22.58
CA ASN A 171 -2.08 16.01 21.71
C ASN A 171 -0.64 16.44 21.98
N ARG A 172 -0.24 16.56 23.24
CA ARG A 172 1.15 16.91 23.61
C ARG A 172 2.15 15.92 23.02
N GLN A 173 1.89 14.62 23.18
CA GLN A 173 2.78 13.60 22.63
C GLN A 173 2.72 13.53 21.10
N LEU A 174 1.55 13.74 20.47
CA LEU A 174 1.43 13.78 19.02
C LEU A 174 2.20 14.95 18.39
N CYS A 175 2.25 16.10 19.07
CA CYS A 175 3.04 17.25 18.62
C CYS A 175 4.56 17.01 18.69
N GLU A 176 5.02 16.12 19.56
CA GLU A 176 6.43 15.78 19.63
C GLU A 176 6.90 15.06 18.36
N ARG A 177 7.98 15.54 17.73
CA ARG A 177 8.58 14.96 16.51
C ARG A 177 7.58 14.81 15.35
N ASN A 178 6.70 15.80 15.19
CA ASN A 178 5.71 15.86 14.10
C ASN A 178 6.19 16.83 13.00
N ASP A 179 7.34 16.55 12.42
CA ASP A 179 7.94 17.36 11.36
C ASP A 179 7.05 17.42 10.09
N ALA A 180 6.23 16.38 9.88
CA ALA A 180 5.27 16.31 8.78
C ALA A 180 4.02 17.18 9.00
N MET A 181 3.87 17.81 10.18
CA MET A 181 2.71 18.64 10.56
C MET A 181 1.37 17.94 10.33
N LEU A 182 1.30 16.64 10.58
CA LEU A 182 0.06 15.89 10.52
C LEU A 182 -0.79 16.20 11.75
N PHE A 183 -2.09 16.16 11.60
CA PHE A 183 -3.03 16.28 12.71
C PHE A 183 -4.15 15.24 12.59
N VAL A 184 -4.84 15.02 13.68
CA VAL A 184 -5.99 14.12 13.76
C VAL A 184 -7.19 14.90 14.30
N THR A 185 -8.34 14.74 13.67
CA THR A 185 -9.62 15.08 14.25
C THR A 185 -10.17 13.83 14.92
N ALA A 186 -10.57 13.92 16.17
CA ALA A 186 -11.06 12.77 16.90
C ALA A 186 -12.27 13.14 17.77
N PHE A 187 -13.17 12.19 17.91
CA PHE A 187 -14.24 12.19 18.88
C PHE A 187 -14.09 10.97 19.78
N ALA A 188 -14.31 11.16 21.07
CA ALA A 188 -14.39 10.06 22.02
C ALA A 188 -15.54 10.28 23.00
N CYS A 189 -16.15 9.18 23.42
CA CYS A 189 -17.08 9.17 24.54
C CYS A 189 -16.86 7.90 25.37
N VAL A 190 -17.28 7.96 26.62
CA VAL A 190 -17.30 6.80 27.54
C VAL A 190 -18.76 6.62 27.98
N VAL A 191 -19.28 5.44 27.75
CA VAL A 191 -20.64 5.05 28.18
C VAL A 191 -20.53 4.30 29.50
N ASP A 192 -21.20 4.79 30.55
CA ASP A 192 -21.43 4.00 31.77
C ASP A 192 -22.53 2.98 31.46
N THR A 193 -22.18 1.73 31.45
CA THR A 193 -23.09 0.64 31.04
C THR A 193 -24.14 0.30 32.08
N ALA A 194 -23.98 0.80 33.35
CA ALA A 194 -24.99 0.62 34.40
C ALA A 194 -26.07 1.69 34.39
N THR A 195 -25.70 2.94 34.01
CA THR A 195 -26.63 4.08 34.01
C THR A 195 -27.10 4.49 32.62
N GLY A 196 -26.32 4.16 31.59
CA GLY A 196 -26.50 4.61 30.22
C GLY A 196 -26.07 6.07 29.99
N GLU A 197 -25.41 6.68 30.97
CA GLU A 197 -24.81 8.02 30.80
C GLU A 197 -23.59 7.98 29.88
N VAL A 198 -23.37 9.12 29.15
CA VAL A 198 -22.29 9.27 28.18
C VAL A 198 -21.47 10.52 28.50
#